data_07d06636250b407b3d8070e46462ee87
#
_entry.id   07d06636250b407b3d8070e46462ee87
#
_cell.length_a   1.000
_cell.length_b   1.000
_cell.length_c   1.000
_cell.angle_alpha   90.00
_cell.angle_beta   90.00
_cell.angle_gamma   90.00
#
_symmetry.space_group_name_H-M   'P 1'
#
loop_
_entity.id
_entity.type
_entity.pdbx_description
1 polymer ?
#
loop_
_entity_poly.entity_id
_entity_poly.type
_entity_poly.pdbx_seq_one_letter_code
_entity_poly.pdbx_strand_id
1 'polypeptide(L)'
;MSNFLVSGGNPLHTSSMSVLRAVPLALVLSMLVAAQQTTSFPTEDGGRVCADVYGQGTRAVVLAHGGRFNKESWREQARALVSEGFRVLAIDFRGFGCSTGPGQADFDHAPFENDVIAAVHYLKVHDAKTVSVIGGSFGGGAAGDASIKSAPGEIDRIVFLGAAPNLSAEKLKSRALFIVARDDANDSGPRLPGIRAQYEKAPQPKQLIILDGSAHAQFLFQTDQNARVMREILRFLSKP
;
A
#
# COMPACT_ATOMS: atom_id res chain seq x y z
N MET A 1 47.33 81.32 -48.69
CA MET A 1 47.19 82.11 -47.45
C MET A 1 46.41 81.27 -46.51
N SER A 2 47.09 80.96 -45.39
CA SER A 2 46.60 80.68 -44.05
C SER A 2 45.72 79.47 -43.81
N ASN A 3 46.29 78.42 -43.30
CA ASN A 3 46.43 78.01 -41.89
C ASN A 3 45.10 77.94 -41.14
N PHE A 4 44.76 76.73 -40.58
CA PHE A 4 44.97 76.40 -39.16
C PHE A 4 44.37 75.06 -38.78
N LEU A 5 45.19 74.19 -38.27
CA LEU A 5 45.24 73.41 -37.00
C LEU A 5 44.00 72.54 -36.58
N VAL A 6 44.17 71.28 -36.63
CA VAL A 6 44.29 70.22 -35.62
C VAL A 6 43.57 70.48 -34.29
N SER A 7 42.68 69.66 -33.93
CA SER A 7 42.48 69.18 -32.54
C SER A 7 41.94 67.81 -32.50
N GLY A 8 42.71 66.95 -31.87
CA GLY A 8 42.39 65.56 -31.67
C GLY A 8 41.33 65.37 -30.55
N GLY A 9 40.47 64.45 -30.76
CA GLY A 9 39.54 63.97 -29.74
C GLY A 9 39.66 62.47 -29.63
N ASN A 10 40.14 62.04 -28.51
CA ASN A 10 40.23 60.64 -28.12
C ASN A 10 38.87 59.94 -28.13
N PRO A 11 38.75 58.72 -28.64
CA PRO A 11 37.57 57.93 -28.42
C PRO A 11 37.59 57.30 -27.04
N LEU A 12 36.60 57.58 -26.24
CA LEU A 12 36.30 56.94 -24.97
C LEU A 12 35.99 55.45 -25.18
N HIS A 13 36.82 54.58 -24.64
CA HIS A 13 36.54 53.17 -24.50
C HIS A 13 35.40 52.97 -23.53
N THR A 14 34.20 52.65 -24.06
CA THR A 14 33.11 52.11 -23.26
C THR A 14 33.31 50.64 -23.05
N SER A 15 33.79 50.25 -21.86
CA SER A 15 33.82 48.89 -21.39
C SER A 15 32.39 48.35 -21.22
N SER A 16 31.99 47.49 -22.12
CA SER A 16 30.77 46.71 -21.98
C SER A 16 30.95 45.68 -20.87
N MET A 17 30.42 45.94 -19.69
CA MET A 17 30.32 44.92 -18.61
C MET A 17 29.20 43.92 -19.02
N SER A 18 29.62 42.75 -19.47
CA SER A 18 28.78 41.60 -19.67
C SER A 18 28.26 41.13 -18.33
N VAL A 19 27.01 41.43 -18.00
CA VAL A 19 26.32 40.85 -16.85
C VAL A 19 25.99 39.40 -17.18
N LEU A 20 26.81 38.46 -16.66
CA LEU A 20 26.46 37.06 -16.64
C LEU A 20 25.19 36.88 -15.79
N ARG A 21 24.06 36.71 -16.45
CA ARG A 21 22.82 36.29 -15.79
C ARG A 21 23.00 34.85 -15.34
N ALA A 22 23.17 34.65 -14.04
CA ALA A 22 23.09 33.33 -13.42
C ALA A 22 21.67 32.76 -13.65
N VAL A 23 21.57 31.74 -14.50
CA VAL A 23 20.35 30.96 -14.64
C VAL A 23 20.23 30.11 -13.36
N PRO A 24 19.17 30.23 -12.56
CA PRO A 24 18.99 29.34 -11.42
C PRO A 24 18.81 27.91 -11.96
N LEU A 25 19.71 27.03 -11.54
CA LEU A 25 19.59 25.60 -11.77
C LEU A 25 18.37 25.12 -10.98
N ALA A 26 17.23 25.11 -11.65
CA ALA A 26 16.02 24.50 -11.11
C ALA A 26 16.32 23.00 -10.91
N LEU A 27 16.43 22.61 -9.65
CA LEU A 27 16.56 21.22 -9.25
C LEU A 27 15.27 20.51 -9.64
N VAL A 28 15.23 19.95 -10.83
CA VAL A 28 14.14 19.05 -11.26
C VAL A 28 14.36 17.77 -10.45
N LEU A 29 13.69 17.71 -9.29
CA LEU A 29 13.58 16.50 -8.50
C LEU A 29 12.69 15.55 -9.33
N SER A 30 13.32 14.79 -10.22
CA SER A 30 12.66 13.70 -10.95
C SER A 30 12.18 12.71 -9.90
N MET A 31 10.89 12.75 -9.57
CA MET A 31 10.24 11.63 -8.88
C MET A 31 10.35 10.43 -9.81
N LEU A 32 11.39 9.64 -9.63
CA LEU A 32 11.46 8.28 -10.13
C LEU A 32 10.27 7.54 -9.50
N VAL A 33 9.16 7.51 -10.22
CA VAL A 33 8.11 6.51 -9.95
C VAL A 33 8.81 5.19 -10.16
N ALA A 34 9.23 4.55 -9.07
CA ALA A 34 9.88 3.27 -9.12
C ALA A 34 8.97 2.33 -9.90
N ALA A 35 9.49 1.80 -11.02
CA ALA A 35 8.74 0.90 -11.88
C ALA A 35 8.28 -0.30 -11.05
N GLN A 36 7.06 -0.73 -11.29
CA GLN A 36 6.55 -1.99 -10.79
C GLN A 36 7.51 -3.12 -11.19
N GLN A 37 7.92 -3.93 -10.23
CA GLN A 37 8.75 -5.12 -10.44
C GLN A 37 7.98 -6.35 -9.99
N THR A 38 7.91 -7.36 -10.85
CA THR A 38 7.33 -8.65 -10.45
C THR A 38 8.40 -9.49 -9.76
N THR A 39 8.02 -10.14 -8.68
CA THR A 39 8.86 -11.05 -7.88
C THR A 39 8.10 -12.31 -7.50
N SER A 40 8.81 -13.31 -7.00
CA SER A 40 8.19 -14.46 -6.34
C SER A 40 9.07 -14.97 -5.21
N PHE A 41 8.46 -15.55 -4.20
CA PHE A 41 9.14 -16.08 -3.02
C PHE A 41 8.42 -17.32 -2.49
N PRO A 42 9.14 -18.23 -1.80
CA PRO A 42 8.55 -19.44 -1.25
C PRO A 42 7.73 -19.16 0.00
N THR A 43 6.77 -20.03 0.29
CA THR A 43 6.11 -20.16 1.59
C THR A 43 6.74 -21.30 2.40
N GLU A 44 6.61 -21.26 3.73
CA GLU A 44 7.17 -22.30 4.61
C GLU A 44 6.52 -23.69 4.39
N ASP A 45 5.27 -23.71 3.91
CA ASP A 45 4.54 -24.92 3.61
C ASP A 45 4.77 -25.48 2.19
N GLY A 46 5.79 -24.97 1.48
CA GLY A 46 6.20 -25.45 0.16
C GLY A 46 5.45 -24.83 -1.02
N GLY A 47 4.71 -23.75 -0.80
CA GLY A 47 4.10 -22.95 -1.86
C GLY A 47 5.05 -21.92 -2.44
N ARG A 48 4.54 -21.13 -3.40
CA ARG A 48 5.20 -19.98 -4.01
C ARG A 48 4.18 -18.85 -4.17
N VAL A 49 4.53 -17.67 -3.72
CA VAL A 49 3.75 -16.45 -3.92
C VAL A 49 4.38 -15.62 -5.02
N CYS A 50 3.57 -15.20 -6.00
CA CYS A 50 3.91 -14.19 -6.99
C CYS A 50 3.39 -12.83 -6.53
N ALA A 51 4.18 -11.78 -6.71
CA ALA A 51 3.85 -10.47 -6.22
C ALA A 51 4.42 -9.35 -7.10
N ASP A 52 3.81 -8.19 -7.02
CA ASP A 52 4.31 -6.95 -7.60
C ASP A 52 4.83 -6.03 -6.50
N VAL A 53 6.08 -5.58 -6.65
CA VAL A 53 6.73 -4.62 -5.76
C VAL A 53 6.60 -3.21 -6.34
N TYR A 54 6.18 -2.25 -5.52
CA TYR A 54 6.11 -0.83 -5.87
C TYR A 54 6.89 -0.01 -4.85
N GLY A 55 7.60 1.00 -5.34
CA GLY A 55 8.32 1.95 -4.48
C GLY A 55 9.45 1.33 -3.67
N GLN A 56 9.97 2.13 -2.76
CA GLN A 56 11.07 1.79 -1.87
C GLN A 56 10.79 2.37 -0.48
N GLY A 57 11.52 1.92 0.53
CA GLY A 57 11.38 2.43 1.89
C GLY A 57 11.38 1.34 2.94
N THR A 58 11.45 1.76 4.18
CA THR A 58 11.49 0.85 5.33
C THR A 58 10.12 0.64 5.99
N ARG A 59 9.12 1.46 5.62
CA ARG A 59 7.71 1.22 5.96
C ARG A 59 7.08 0.46 4.81
N ALA A 60 6.61 -0.75 5.05
CA ALA A 60 6.08 -1.60 3.99
C ALA A 60 4.61 -1.97 4.21
N VAL A 61 3.92 -2.23 3.09
CA VAL A 61 2.52 -2.65 3.08
C VAL A 61 2.35 -3.85 2.15
N VAL A 62 1.78 -4.93 2.66
CA VAL A 62 1.28 -6.05 1.86
C VAL A 62 -0.17 -5.75 1.46
N LEU A 63 -0.50 -5.91 0.18
CA LEU A 63 -1.86 -5.82 -0.35
C LEU A 63 -2.37 -7.22 -0.70
N ALA A 64 -3.37 -7.69 0.03
CA ALA A 64 -3.95 -9.01 -0.03
C ALA A 64 -5.37 -8.94 -0.63
N HIS A 65 -5.55 -9.45 -1.85
CA HIS A 65 -6.77 -9.26 -2.63
C HIS A 65 -7.96 -10.13 -2.17
N GLY A 66 -9.18 -9.73 -2.55
CA GLY A 66 -10.39 -10.53 -2.41
C GLY A 66 -10.58 -11.55 -3.55
N GLY A 67 -11.51 -12.50 -3.40
CA GLY A 67 -11.65 -13.65 -4.30
C GLY A 67 -11.99 -13.35 -5.77
N ARG A 68 -12.47 -12.15 -6.07
CA ARG A 68 -12.74 -11.70 -7.45
C ARG A 68 -11.61 -10.86 -8.06
N PHE A 69 -10.48 -10.77 -7.36
CA PHE A 69 -9.39 -9.86 -7.67
C PHE A 69 -8.07 -10.64 -7.75
N ASN A 70 -7.01 -9.91 -8.04
CA ASN A 70 -5.63 -10.37 -8.12
C ASN A 70 -4.70 -9.22 -7.70
N LYS A 71 -3.39 -9.42 -7.73
CA LYS A 71 -2.41 -8.39 -7.36
C LYS A 71 -2.50 -7.12 -8.21
N GLU A 72 -2.84 -7.25 -9.51
CA GLU A 72 -2.96 -6.12 -10.43
C GLU A 72 -4.10 -5.16 -10.05
N SER A 73 -5.12 -5.67 -9.38
CA SER A 73 -6.28 -4.87 -8.95
C SER A 73 -5.92 -3.79 -7.92
N TRP A 74 -4.76 -3.89 -7.29
CA TRP A 74 -4.25 -2.95 -6.31
C TRP A 74 -3.41 -1.80 -6.87
N ARG A 75 -3.23 -1.73 -8.19
CA ARG A 75 -2.28 -0.81 -8.84
C ARG A 75 -2.45 0.66 -8.42
N GLU A 76 -3.68 1.15 -8.33
CA GLU A 76 -3.95 2.54 -7.94
C GLU A 76 -3.66 2.79 -6.46
N GLN A 77 -4.09 1.88 -5.58
CA GLN A 77 -3.84 1.96 -4.15
C GLN A 77 -2.35 1.84 -3.84
N ALA A 78 -1.65 0.96 -4.55
CA ALA A 78 -0.20 0.83 -4.44
C ALA A 78 0.52 2.13 -4.78
N ARG A 79 0.13 2.81 -5.87
CA ARG A 79 0.70 4.11 -6.24
C ARG A 79 0.43 5.19 -5.19
N ALA A 80 -0.79 5.23 -4.66
CA ALA A 80 -1.14 6.15 -3.58
C ALA A 80 -0.32 5.92 -2.31
N LEU A 81 -0.07 4.66 -1.94
CA LEU A 81 0.79 4.31 -0.81
C LEU A 81 2.26 4.68 -1.07
N VAL A 82 2.75 4.45 -2.28
CA VAL A 82 4.13 4.83 -2.68
C VAL A 82 4.33 6.33 -2.60
N SER A 83 3.35 7.14 -2.99
CA SER A 83 3.45 8.60 -2.88
C SER A 83 3.57 9.10 -1.43
N GLU A 84 3.15 8.29 -0.46
CA GLU A 84 3.29 8.52 0.98
C GLU A 84 4.55 7.85 1.59
N GLY A 85 5.45 7.37 0.72
CA GLY A 85 6.75 6.81 1.11
C GLY A 85 6.70 5.36 1.61
N PHE A 86 5.65 4.61 1.29
CA PHE A 86 5.60 3.18 1.59
C PHE A 86 6.25 2.37 0.45
N ARG A 87 6.89 1.26 0.82
CA ARG A 87 7.13 0.15 -0.10
C ARG A 87 5.90 -0.74 -0.10
N VAL A 88 5.42 -1.13 -1.27
CA VAL A 88 4.19 -1.92 -1.38
C VAL A 88 4.47 -3.25 -2.08
N LEU A 89 3.91 -4.32 -1.55
CA LEU A 89 3.96 -5.66 -2.10
C LEU A 89 2.52 -6.15 -2.30
N ALA A 90 2.03 -6.12 -3.54
CA ALA A 90 0.74 -6.68 -3.90
C ALA A 90 0.92 -8.16 -4.28
N ILE A 91 0.27 -9.07 -3.55
CA ILE A 91 0.42 -10.51 -3.74
C ILE A 91 -0.74 -11.11 -4.52
N ASP A 92 -0.47 -12.17 -5.28
CA ASP A 92 -1.47 -13.17 -5.65
C ASP A 92 -1.45 -14.29 -4.60
N PHE A 93 -2.60 -14.67 -4.10
CA PHE A 93 -2.71 -15.86 -3.25
C PHE A 93 -2.50 -17.15 -4.03
N ARG A 94 -2.15 -18.23 -3.36
CA ARG A 94 -2.09 -19.58 -3.96
C ARG A 94 -3.36 -19.90 -4.75
N GLY A 95 -3.20 -20.44 -5.95
CA GLY A 95 -4.30 -20.66 -6.89
C GLY A 95 -4.69 -19.44 -7.73
N PHE A 96 -4.03 -18.29 -7.55
CA PHE A 96 -4.21 -17.09 -8.38
C PHE A 96 -2.92 -16.72 -9.11
N GLY A 97 -3.05 -16.23 -10.34
CA GLY A 97 -1.90 -15.83 -11.17
C GLY A 97 -0.87 -16.95 -11.30
N CYS A 98 0.38 -16.68 -10.93
CA CYS A 98 1.45 -17.67 -10.91
C CYS A 98 1.73 -18.23 -9.49
N SER A 99 0.92 -17.89 -8.50
CA SER A 99 1.06 -18.40 -7.14
C SER A 99 0.50 -19.80 -7.00
N THR A 100 1.25 -20.67 -6.32
CA THR A 100 0.90 -22.08 -6.10
C THR A 100 1.17 -22.47 -4.66
N GLY A 101 0.52 -23.53 -4.19
CA GLY A 101 0.80 -24.06 -2.87
C GLY A 101 -0.15 -25.17 -2.44
N PRO A 102 0.19 -25.87 -1.35
CA PRO A 102 -0.67 -26.88 -0.76
C PRO A 102 -2.07 -26.33 -0.50
N GLY A 103 -3.09 -27.13 -0.78
CA GLY A 103 -4.49 -26.80 -0.54
C GLY A 103 -5.12 -25.83 -1.56
N GLN A 104 -4.38 -25.35 -2.58
CA GLN A 104 -4.89 -24.36 -3.55
C GLN A 104 -6.17 -24.78 -4.31
N ALA A 105 -6.43 -26.07 -4.43
CA ALA A 105 -7.64 -26.59 -5.07
C ALA A 105 -8.88 -26.57 -4.17
N ASP A 106 -8.70 -26.38 -2.87
CA ASP A 106 -9.77 -26.29 -1.88
C ASP A 106 -9.77 -24.89 -1.24
N PHE A 107 -10.49 -23.98 -1.89
CA PHE A 107 -10.52 -22.57 -1.49
C PHE A 107 -10.96 -22.37 -0.03
N ASP A 108 -11.87 -23.18 0.46
CA ASP A 108 -12.46 -23.01 1.80
C ASP A 108 -11.47 -23.39 2.92
N HIS A 109 -10.50 -24.26 2.62
CA HIS A 109 -9.53 -24.77 3.60
C HIS A 109 -8.08 -24.44 3.26
N ALA A 110 -7.82 -23.72 2.16
CA ALA A 110 -6.47 -23.32 1.79
C ALA A 110 -5.83 -22.43 2.87
N PRO A 111 -4.59 -22.69 3.28
CA PRO A 111 -3.90 -21.91 4.31
C PRO A 111 -3.36 -20.58 3.74
N PHE A 112 -4.25 -19.68 3.34
CA PHE A 112 -3.91 -18.39 2.72
C PHE A 112 -3.11 -17.47 3.64
N GLU A 113 -3.19 -17.64 4.95
CA GLU A 113 -2.36 -16.90 5.91
C GLU A 113 -0.88 -17.16 5.72
N ASN A 114 -0.48 -18.34 5.22
CA ASN A 114 0.92 -18.66 4.95
C ASN A 114 1.48 -17.79 3.79
N ASP A 115 0.64 -17.42 2.82
CA ASP A 115 1.03 -16.52 1.74
C ASP A 115 1.28 -15.10 2.27
N VAL A 116 0.45 -14.64 3.20
CA VAL A 116 0.62 -13.34 3.85
C VAL A 116 1.87 -13.35 4.75
N ILE A 117 2.10 -14.38 5.53
CA ILE A 117 3.29 -14.54 6.39
C ILE A 117 4.56 -14.52 5.52
N ALA A 118 4.57 -15.27 4.40
CA ALA A 118 5.69 -15.28 3.48
C ALA A 118 5.95 -13.90 2.87
N ALA A 119 4.89 -13.14 2.54
CA ALA A 119 5.00 -11.76 2.04
C ALA A 119 5.61 -10.82 3.10
N VAL A 120 5.22 -10.97 4.36
CA VAL A 120 5.78 -10.20 5.49
C VAL A 120 7.26 -10.54 5.67
N HIS A 121 7.63 -11.81 5.67
CA HIS A 121 9.02 -12.25 5.76
C HIS A 121 9.86 -11.76 4.58
N TYR A 122 9.32 -11.83 3.35
CA TYR A 122 9.97 -11.26 2.17
C TYR A 122 10.33 -9.79 2.37
N LEU A 123 9.38 -8.97 2.84
CA LEU A 123 9.62 -7.56 3.09
C LEU A 123 10.64 -7.31 4.21
N LYS A 124 10.61 -8.12 5.27
CA LYS A 124 11.56 -8.02 6.40
C LYS A 124 13.00 -8.31 5.96
N VAL A 125 13.24 -9.36 5.16
CA VAL A 125 14.59 -9.68 4.65
C VAL A 125 15.06 -8.67 3.60
N HIS A 126 14.17 -7.81 3.08
CA HIS A 126 14.46 -6.69 2.20
C HIS A 126 14.38 -5.34 2.94
N ASP A 127 14.83 -5.29 4.21
CA ASP A 127 15.04 -4.09 5.03
C ASP A 127 13.76 -3.34 5.47
N ALA A 128 12.57 -3.94 5.37
CA ALA A 128 11.39 -3.33 5.96
C ALA A 128 11.47 -3.36 7.49
N LYS A 129 11.42 -2.18 8.12
CA LYS A 129 11.38 -2.04 9.59
C LYS A 129 9.98 -2.30 10.16
N THR A 130 8.98 -1.82 9.45
CA THR A 130 7.57 -2.06 9.79
C THR A 130 6.83 -2.61 8.58
N VAL A 131 5.98 -3.60 8.82
CA VAL A 131 5.11 -4.18 7.78
C VAL A 131 3.67 -4.10 8.26
N SER A 132 2.82 -3.53 7.43
CA SER A 132 1.37 -3.51 7.59
C SER A 132 0.71 -4.34 6.50
N VAL A 133 -0.53 -4.78 6.71
CA VAL A 133 -1.28 -5.56 5.73
C VAL A 133 -2.63 -4.90 5.47
N ILE A 134 -3.02 -4.77 4.21
CA ILE A 134 -4.37 -4.37 3.81
C ILE A 134 -5.00 -5.57 3.11
N GLY A 135 -6.08 -6.10 3.65
CA GLY A 135 -6.76 -7.26 3.09
C GLY A 135 -8.22 -7.02 2.80
N GLY A 136 -8.66 -7.43 1.61
CA GLY A 136 -10.05 -7.36 1.19
C GLY A 136 -10.75 -8.72 1.25
N SER A 137 -11.95 -8.79 1.82
CA SER A 137 -12.74 -10.03 1.85
C SER A 137 -11.93 -11.21 2.44
N PHE A 138 -11.81 -12.35 1.75
CA PHE A 138 -11.02 -13.47 2.23
C PHE A 138 -9.54 -13.10 2.48
N GLY A 139 -8.96 -12.20 1.68
CA GLY A 139 -7.61 -11.70 1.92
C GLY A 139 -7.49 -10.92 3.23
N GLY A 140 -8.57 -10.30 3.71
CA GLY A 140 -8.64 -9.73 5.06
C GLY A 140 -8.69 -10.81 6.14
N GLY A 141 -9.45 -11.88 5.91
CA GLY A 141 -9.45 -13.06 6.79
C GLY A 141 -8.05 -13.65 6.93
N ALA A 142 -7.39 -13.91 5.80
CA ALA A 142 -6.01 -14.42 5.76
C ALA A 142 -5.00 -13.49 6.47
N ALA A 143 -5.14 -12.16 6.27
CA ALA A 143 -4.29 -11.17 6.95
C ALA A 143 -4.47 -11.20 8.47
N GLY A 144 -5.71 -11.33 8.94
CA GLY A 144 -6.02 -11.45 10.36
C GLY A 144 -5.44 -12.72 10.97
N ASP A 145 -5.62 -13.85 10.29
CA ASP A 145 -5.11 -15.14 10.74
C ASP A 145 -3.57 -15.15 10.72
N ALA A 146 -2.95 -14.51 9.72
CA ALA A 146 -1.49 -14.31 9.68
C ALA A 146 -1.01 -13.52 10.91
N SER A 147 -1.68 -12.42 11.31
CA SER A 147 -1.32 -11.67 12.52
C SER A 147 -1.42 -12.54 13.78
N ILE A 148 -2.43 -13.38 13.87
CA ILE A 148 -2.64 -14.27 15.03
C ILE A 148 -1.55 -15.33 15.11
N LYS A 149 -1.09 -15.87 13.96
CA LYS A 149 -0.08 -16.91 13.88
C LYS A 149 1.36 -16.38 13.94
N SER A 150 1.62 -15.17 13.47
CA SER A 150 2.95 -14.53 13.50
C SER A 150 3.39 -14.15 14.92
N ALA A 151 4.67 -13.86 15.10
CA ALA A 151 5.19 -13.32 16.35
C ALA A 151 4.69 -11.86 16.57
N PRO A 152 4.58 -11.39 17.83
CA PRO A 152 4.24 -9.99 18.09
C PRO A 152 5.21 -9.03 17.40
N GLY A 153 4.67 -8.02 16.69
CA GLY A 153 5.46 -6.99 16.00
C GLY A 153 5.91 -7.39 14.58
N GLU A 154 5.64 -8.59 14.10
CA GLU A 154 5.90 -8.95 12.69
C GLU A 154 4.95 -8.19 11.76
N ILE A 155 3.68 -8.09 12.12
CA ILE A 155 2.68 -7.26 11.43
C ILE A 155 2.28 -6.14 12.39
N ASP A 156 2.64 -4.89 12.06
CA ASP A 156 2.35 -3.74 12.91
C ASP A 156 0.86 -3.35 12.85
N ARG A 157 0.30 -3.24 11.64
CA ARG A 157 -1.10 -2.84 11.42
C ARG A 157 -1.79 -3.69 10.39
N ILE A 158 -3.10 -3.87 10.60
CA ILE A 158 -3.98 -4.51 9.62
C ILE A 158 -5.15 -3.60 9.29
N VAL A 159 -5.46 -3.51 8.00
CA VAL A 159 -6.70 -2.91 7.50
C VAL A 159 -7.57 -4.01 6.90
N PHE A 160 -8.75 -4.18 7.45
CA PHE A 160 -9.77 -5.09 6.96
C PHE A 160 -10.78 -4.33 6.10
N LEU A 161 -10.93 -4.71 4.83
CA LEU A 161 -11.93 -4.15 3.91
C LEU A 161 -13.06 -5.15 3.71
N GLY A 162 -14.23 -4.89 4.30
CA GLY A 162 -15.37 -5.80 4.28
C GLY A 162 -15.06 -7.17 4.87
N ALA A 163 -14.18 -7.22 5.87
CA ALA A 163 -13.61 -8.45 6.40
C ALA A 163 -13.31 -8.36 7.90
N ALA A 164 -13.02 -9.51 8.47
CA ALA A 164 -12.44 -9.71 9.81
C ALA A 164 -11.59 -11.00 9.77
N PRO A 165 -10.75 -11.30 10.79
CA PRO A 165 -10.06 -12.58 10.86
C PRO A 165 -11.08 -13.74 10.90
N ASN A 166 -10.70 -14.89 10.31
CA ASN A 166 -11.50 -16.12 10.45
C ASN A 166 -11.39 -16.71 11.86
N LEU A 167 -10.22 -16.55 12.48
CA LEU A 167 -9.99 -16.88 13.88
C LEU A 167 -10.55 -15.78 14.80
N SER A 168 -10.51 -15.99 16.12
CA SER A 168 -10.99 -14.99 17.07
C SER A 168 -10.10 -13.74 17.09
N ALA A 169 -10.70 -12.57 16.83
CA ALA A 169 -9.99 -11.29 16.78
C ALA A 169 -9.35 -10.88 18.12
N GLU A 170 -9.73 -11.48 19.24
CA GLU A 170 -9.08 -11.23 20.55
C GLU A 170 -7.59 -11.62 20.55
N LYS A 171 -7.20 -12.51 19.64
CA LYS A 171 -5.81 -12.98 19.46
C LYS A 171 -4.98 -12.16 18.50
N LEU A 172 -5.54 -11.10 17.90
CA LEU A 172 -4.80 -10.20 17.02
C LEU A 172 -3.61 -9.59 17.77
N LYS A 173 -2.46 -9.58 17.08
CA LYS A 173 -1.21 -9.00 17.58
C LYS A 173 -0.89 -7.64 16.96
N SER A 174 -1.72 -7.22 16.00
CA SER A 174 -1.57 -5.99 15.22
C SER A 174 -2.62 -4.96 15.64
N ARG A 175 -2.30 -3.68 15.48
CA ARG A 175 -3.30 -2.60 15.50
C ARG A 175 -4.28 -2.82 14.36
N ALA A 176 -5.57 -2.60 14.56
CA ALA A 176 -6.60 -2.99 13.59
C ALA A 176 -7.50 -1.83 13.15
N LEU A 177 -7.71 -1.70 11.83
CA LEU A 177 -8.72 -0.84 11.23
C LEU A 177 -9.69 -1.70 10.43
N PHE A 178 -10.97 -1.64 10.78
CA PHE A 178 -12.05 -2.30 10.06
C PHE A 178 -12.81 -1.25 9.25
N ILE A 179 -12.98 -1.47 7.95
CA ILE A 179 -13.77 -0.63 7.04
C ILE A 179 -14.79 -1.52 6.36
N VAL A 180 -16.07 -1.20 6.50
CA VAL A 180 -17.17 -1.98 5.94
C VAL A 180 -18.29 -1.06 5.48
N ALA A 181 -18.95 -1.38 4.37
CA ALA A 181 -20.17 -0.69 3.99
C ALA A 181 -21.35 -1.21 4.83
N ARG A 182 -22.29 -0.32 5.15
CA ARG A 182 -23.44 -0.60 6.02
C ARG A 182 -24.28 -1.78 5.53
N ASP A 183 -24.51 -1.81 4.22
CA ASP A 183 -25.40 -2.75 3.56
C ASP A 183 -24.63 -3.84 2.80
N ASP A 184 -23.32 -4.01 3.11
CA ASP A 184 -22.51 -5.10 2.56
C ASP A 184 -23.08 -6.45 3.01
N ALA A 185 -23.48 -7.26 2.04
CA ALA A 185 -24.14 -8.55 2.25
C ALA A 185 -23.70 -9.59 1.21
N ASN A 186 -23.92 -10.85 1.54
CA ASN A 186 -23.82 -12.00 0.64
C ASN A 186 -25.04 -12.92 0.83
N ASP A 187 -25.01 -14.10 0.21
CA ASP A 187 -26.08 -15.08 0.31
C ASP A 187 -26.38 -15.54 1.76
N SER A 188 -25.40 -15.40 2.67
CA SER A 188 -25.56 -15.69 4.10
C SER A 188 -26.10 -14.50 4.89
N GLY A 189 -26.32 -13.34 4.26
CA GLY A 189 -26.88 -12.14 4.87
C GLY A 189 -25.87 -11.00 5.07
N PRO A 190 -26.22 -9.99 5.90
CA PRO A 190 -25.39 -8.82 6.16
C PRO A 190 -24.06 -9.18 6.83
N ARG A 191 -22.95 -8.61 6.34
CA ARG A 191 -21.59 -8.82 6.90
C ARG A 191 -21.28 -7.97 8.12
N LEU A 192 -21.86 -6.78 8.21
CA LEU A 192 -21.58 -5.82 9.28
C LEU A 192 -21.76 -6.40 10.71
N PRO A 193 -22.80 -7.19 11.03
CA PRO A 193 -22.94 -7.75 12.37
C PRO A 193 -21.77 -8.67 12.76
N GLY A 194 -21.33 -9.55 11.87
CA GLY A 194 -20.18 -10.44 12.10
C GLY A 194 -18.87 -9.68 12.24
N ILE A 195 -18.62 -8.69 11.35
CA ILE A 195 -17.42 -7.84 11.42
C ILE A 195 -17.41 -7.03 12.72
N ARG A 196 -18.55 -6.48 13.15
CA ARG A 196 -18.69 -5.75 14.42
C ARG A 196 -18.39 -6.65 15.62
N ALA A 197 -18.89 -7.87 15.63
CA ALA A 197 -18.63 -8.83 16.70
C ALA A 197 -17.11 -9.16 16.82
N GLN A 198 -16.41 -9.29 15.69
CA GLN A 198 -14.96 -9.47 15.70
C GLN A 198 -14.23 -8.18 16.11
N TYR A 199 -14.69 -7.03 15.64
CA TYR A 199 -14.14 -5.74 16.07
C TYR A 199 -14.25 -5.57 17.59
N GLU A 200 -15.36 -5.90 18.22
CA GLU A 200 -15.55 -5.77 19.66
C GLU A 200 -14.56 -6.61 20.46
N LYS A 201 -14.23 -7.81 19.98
CA LYS A 201 -13.24 -8.71 20.59
C LYS A 201 -11.79 -8.26 20.38
N ALA A 202 -11.49 -7.57 19.28
CA ALA A 202 -10.13 -7.18 18.95
C ALA A 202 -9.49 -6.32 20.04
N PRO A 203 -8.19 -6.48 20.32
CA PRO A 203 -7.47 -5.65 21.31
C PRO A 203 -7.34 -4.20 20.83
N GLN A 204 -7.06 -3.29 21.78
CA GLN A 204 -6.70 -1.92 21.48
C GLN A 204 -5.22 -1.83 21.02
N PRO A 205 -4.86 -0.88 20.13
CA PRO A 205 -5.75 0.12 19.52
C PRO A 205 -6.48 -0.46 18.28
N LYS A 206 -7.77 -0.17 18.18
CA LYS A 206 -8.63 -0.59 17.07
C LYS A 206 -9.56 0.54 16.63
N GLN A 207 -10.00 0.50 15.37
CA GLN A 207 -10.94 1.45 14.80
C GLN A 207 -11.95 0.71 13.90
N LEU A 208 -13.20 1.20 13.87
CA LEU A 208 -14.24 0.73 12.95
C LEU A 208 -14.80 1.93 12.19
N ILE A 209 -14.79 1.83 10.87
CA ILE A 209 -15.42 2.80 9.96
C ILE A 209 -16.53 2.11 9.21
N ILE A 210 -17.74 2.63 9.37
CA ILE A 210 -18.90 2.19 8.61
C ILE A 210 -19.17 3.23 7.54
N LEU A 211 -19.18 2.77 6.29
CA LEU A 211 -19.48 3.58 5.11
C LEU A 211 -20.93 3.36 4.70
N ASP A 212 -21.50 4.32 3.98
CA ASP A 212 -22.81 4.14 3.38
C ASP A 212 -22.70 3.26 2.12
N GLY A 213 -23.80 2.59 1.75
CA GLY A 213 -23.89 1.72 0.58
C GLY A 213 -23.56 0.26 0.87
N SER A 214 -23.42 -0.54 -0.20
CA SER A 214 -23.31 -2.00 -0.16
C SER A 214 -22.01 -2.55 -0.77
N ALA A 215 -21.06 -1.68 -1.14
CA ALA A 215 -19.83 -2.09 -1.79
C ALA A 215 -18.97 -2.99 -0.89
N HIS A 216 -18.58 -4.16 -1.41
CA HIS A 216 -17.79 -5.15 -0.69
C HIS A 216 -16.30 -5.03 -0.96
N ALA A 217 -15.48 -5.02 0.09
CA ALA A 217 -14.01 -5.12 0.01
C ALA A 217 -13.39 -4.09 -0.97
N GLN A 218 -12.64 -4.54 -1.98
CA GLN A 218 -11.98 -3.68 -2.96
C GLN A 218 -12.96 -2.88 -3.84
N PHE A 219 -14.23 -3.29 -3.95
CA PHE A 219 -15.24 -2.48 -4.62
C PHE A 219 -15.50 -1.14 -3.93
N LEU A 220 -15.13 -0.97 -2.66
CA LEU A 220 -15.14 0.32 -1.97
C LEU A 220 -14.36 1.40 -2.73
N PHE A 221 -13.29 1.02 -3.43
CA PHE A 221 -12.47 1.93 -4.23
C PHE A 221 -13.11 2.32 -5.58
N GLN A 222 -14.23 1.69 -5.95
CA GLN A 222 -14.98 1.99 -7.16
C GLN A 222 -16.23 2.85 -6.88
N THR A 223 -16.40 3.31 -5.63
CA THR A 223 -17.48 4.19 -5.20
C THR A 223 -17.03 5.64 -5.07
N ASP A 224 -17.97 6.55 -4.89
CA ASP A 224 -17.71 7.96 -4.55
C ASP A 224 -16.97 8.15 -3.22
N GLN A 225 -16.91 7.11 -2.37
CA GLN A 225 -16.19 7.12 -1.11
C GLN A 225 -14.70 6.70 -1.23
N ASN A 226 -14.22 6.38 -2.44
CA ASN A 226 -12.82 5.98 -2.67
C ASN A 226 -11.80 6.90 -1.97
N ALA A 227 -11.92 8.20 -2.20
CA ALA A 227 -11.01 9.18 -1.59
C ALA A 227 -11.06 9.18 -0.06
N ARG A 228 -12.24 8.95 0.53
CA ARG A 228 -12.40 8.79 1.98
C ARG A 228 -11.72 7.53 2.48
N VAL A 229 -11.94 6.40 1.81
CA VAL A 229 -11.34 5.11 2.19
C VAL A 229 -9.81 5.21 2.18
N MET A 230 -9.22 5.71 1.09
CA MET A 230 -7.76 5.90 1.00
C MET A 230 -7.23 6.82 2.09
N ARG A 231 -7.88 7.95 2.35
CA ARG A 231 -7.46 8.89 3.40
C ARG A 231 -7.49 8.24 4.78
N GLU A 232 -8.51 7.46 5.11
CA GLU A 232 -8.59 6.77 6.41
C GLU A 232 -7.52 5.69 6.55
N ILE A 233 -7.23 4.95 5.48
CA ILE A 233 -6.14 3.97 5.43
C ILE A 233 -4.80 4.68 5.68
N LEU A 234 -4.48 5.71 4.91
CA LEU A 234 -3.23 6.44 5.03
C LEU A 234 -3.07 7.07 6.41
N ARG A 235 -4.13 7.66 6.97
CA ARG A 235 -4.14 8.20 8.32
C ARG A 235 -3.84 7.12 9.37
N PHE A 236 -4.42 5.94 9.22
CA PHE A 236 -4.20 4.82 10.13
C PHE A 236 -2.76 4.28 10.05
N LEU A 237 -2.23 4.13 8.84
CA LEU A 237 -0.87 3.62 8.60
C LEU A 237 0.22 4.61 9.03
N SER A 238 -0.06 5.90 9.06
CA SER A 238 0.92 6.97 9.37
C SER A 238 0.91 7.42 10.83
N LYS A 239 -0.01 6.93 11.67
CA LYS A 239 0.00 7.23 13.11
C LYS A 239 1.23 6.65 13.78
N PRO A 240 1.82 7.32 14.78
CA PRO A 240 2.91 6.76 15.59
C PRO A 240 2.47 5.54 16.41
#